data_233f5b229fcf0ca5238244dcce046e04
#
_entry.id   233f5b229fcf0ca5238244dcce046e04
#
_cell.length_a   1.000
_cell.length_b   1.000
_cell.length_c   1.000
_cell.angle_alpha   90.00
_cell.angle_beta   90.00
_cell.angle_gamma   90.00
#
_symmetry.space_group_name_H-M   'P 1'
#
loop_
_entity.id
_entity.type
_entity.pdbx_description
1 polymer ?
#
loop_
_entity_poly.entity_id
_entity_poly.type
_entity_poly.pdbx_seq_one_letter_code
_entity_poly.pdbx_strand_id
1 'polypeptide(L)'
;EVNDKIVRLYPDIFETFIAAAPHVYVRFGMWEEILQIDQPKDTDLYVTTNALLYYAKAIALANLNRISEAKIFSSKFLKSYELVPDSRMLFNNKSRDVLAIAQEMMIGEIEFKAGNLKIGLSHLRKAVKLDDGLAYEEPWCWPQPTRHALGALLMAAGEFDEAETVFRADLGLSLIHI
;
A
#
# COMPACT_ATOMS: atom_id res chain seq x y z
N GLU A 1 1.18 19.86 12.18
CA GLU A 1 0.77 20.23 10.81
C GLU A 1 2.04 20.60 10.02
N VAL A 2 2.29 19.92 8.89
CA VAL A 2 3.45 20.25 8.06
C VAL A 2 3.10 21.48 7.21
N ASN A 3 4.02 22.44 7.12
CA ASN A 3 3.78 23.68 6.39
C ASN A 3 3.89 23.43 4.87
N ASP A 4 2.82 23.69 4.12
CA ASP A 4 2.76 23.52 2.65
C ASP A 4 3.93 24.19 1.91
N LYS A 5 4.44 25.32 2.41
CA LYS A 5 5.60 25.99 1.80
C LYS A 5 6.85 25.12 1.83
N ILE A 6 7.06 24.39 2.92
CA ILE A 6 8.20 23.48 3.07
C ILE A 6 8.01 22.24 2.18
N VAL A 7 6.78 21.69 2.15
CA VAL A 7 6.45 20.56 1.30
C VAL A 7 6.68 20.90 -0.18
N ARG A 8 6.33 22.10 -0.63
CA ARG A 8 6.58 22.56 -2.01
C ARG A 8 8.05 22.62 -2.37
N LEU A 9 8.93 22.91 -1.41
CA LEU A 9 10.38 22.94 -1.66
C LEU A 9 10.98 21.52 -1.75
N TYR A 10 10.45 20.58 -0.97
CA TYR A 10 10.99 19.23 -0.85
C TYR A 10 9.87 18.17 -0.83
N PRO A 11 9.03 18.09 -1.89
CA PRO A 11 7.86 17.20 -1.88
C PRO A 11 8.25 15.73 -1.75
N ASP A 12 9.32 15.30 -2.39
CA ASP A 12 9.80 13.92 -2.40
C ASP A 12 10.17 13.40 -0.99
N ILE A 13 10.58 14.31 -0.10
CA ILE A 13 10.91 13.97 1.28
C ILE A 13 9.64 14.00 2.15
N PHE A 14 8.89 15.09 2.11
CA PHE A 14 7.81 15.31 3.07
C PHE A 14 6.57 14.48 2.80
N GLU A 15 6.21 14.18 1.56
CA GLU A 15 5.07 13.32 1.25
C GLU A 15 5.25 11.90 1.82
N THR A 16 6.49 11.40 1.85
CA THR A 16 6.82 10.10 2.42
C THR A 16 6.41 9.99 3.89
N PHE A 17 6.73 11.02 4.69
CA PHE A 17 6.42 11.01 6.13
C PHE A 17 4.94 11.29 6.42
N ILE A 18 4.28 12.12 5.61
CA ILE A 18 2.86 12.45 5.79
C ILE A 18 1.99 11.20 5.62
N ALA A 19 2.35 10.33 4.68
CA ALA A 19 1.64 9.09 4.42
C ALA A 19 1.92 7.96 5.44
N ALA A 20 2.82 8.16 6.41
CA ALA A 20 3.18 7.11 7.38
C ALA A 20 2.00 6.70 8.29
N ALA A 21 1.18 7.65 8.75
CA ALA A 21 0.07 7.35 9.66
C ALA A 21 -0.97 6.38 9.07
N PRO A 22 -1.47 6.56 7.82
CA PRO A 22 -2.34 5.58 7.17
C PRO A 22 -1.76 4.17 7.12
N HIS A 23 -0.46 4.03 6.88
CA HIS A 23 0.20 2.72 6.88
C HIS A 23 0.19 2.06 8.26
N VAL A 24 0.43 2.82 9.32
CA VAL A 24 0.33 2.33 10.71
C VAL A 24 -1.09 1.84 10.98
N TYR A 25 -2.11 2.61 10.63
CA TYR A 25 -3.50 2.23 10.83
C TYR A 25 -3.89 0.97 10.06
N VAL A 26 -3.46 0.81 8.81
CA VAL A 26 -3.67 -0.43 8.05
C VAL A 26 -3.02 -1.61 8.74
N ARG A 27 -1.77 -1.48 9.22
CA ARG A 27 -1.03 -2.55 9.89
C ARG A 27 -1.72 -3.04 11.17
N PHE A 28 -2.38 -2.13 11.90
CA PHE A 28 -3.08 -2.46 13.15
C PHE A 28 -4.58 -2.69 12.98
N GLY A 29 -5.11 -2.67 11.76
CA GLY A 29 -6.51 -2.91 11.49
C GLY A 29 -7.45 -1.82 12.01
N MET A 30 -6.95 -0.58 12.12
CA MET A 30 -7.70 0.58 12.60
C MET A 30 -8.57 1.15 11.47
N TRP A 31 -9.54 0.35 11.02
CA TRP A 31 -10.28 0.62 9.79
C TRP A 31 -11.19 1.86 9.89
N GLU A 32 -11.85 2.04 11.01
CA GLU A 32 -12.76 3.19 11.19
C GLU A 32 -11.96 4.50 11.28
N GLU A 33 -10.80 4.48 11.94
CA GLU A 33 -9.91 5.64 12.05
C GLU A 33 -9.37 6.05 10.67
N ILE A 34 -9.04 5.10 9.79
CA ILE A 34 -8.63 5.38 8.41
C ILE A 34 -9.72 6.14 7.65
N LEU A 35 -10.98 5.77 7.84
CA LEU A 35 -12.10 6.41 7.15
C LEU A 35 -12.29 7.88 7.58
N GLN A 36 -11.85 8.23 8.79
CA GLN A 36 -11.93 9.60 9.33
C GLN A 36 -10.78 10.52 8.87
N ILE A 37 -9.72 9.98 8.26
CA ILE A 37 -8.60 10.80 7.79
C ILE A 37 -9.06 11.68 6.62
N ASP A 38 -8.90 12.99 6.77
CA ASP A 38 -9.19 13.93 5.71
C ASP A 38 -8.16 13.85 4.57
N GLN A 39 -8.61 14.08 3.34
CA GLN A 39 -7.70 14.25 2.21
C GLN A 39 -7.02 15.63 2.27
N PRO A 40 -5.74 15.75 1.89
CA PRO A 40 -5.11 17.04 1.71
C PRO A 40 -5.89 17.92 0.75
N LYS A 41 -5.99 19.22 1.05
CA LYS A 41 -6.73 20.19 0.23
C LYS A 41 -6.04 20.48 -1.10
N ASP A 42 -4.70 20.54 -1.07
CA ASP A 42 -3.87 20.77 -2.25
C ASP A 42 -3.52 19.43 -2.91
N THR A 43 -4.36 19.01 -3.84
CA THR A 43 -4.21 17.72 -4.52
C THR A 43 -2.99 17.65 -5.43
N ASP A 44 -2.53 18.78 -5.94
CA ASP A 44 -1.38 18.86 -6.84
C ASP A 44 -0.06 18.81 -6.08
N LEU A 45 -0.06 19.31 -4.84
CA LEU A 45 1.09 19.22 -3.95
C LEU A 45 1.25 17.82 -3.37
N TYR A 46 0.15 17.22 -2.91
CA TYR A 46 0.12 15.96 -2.18
C TYR A 46 -0.33 14.78 -3.06
N VAL A 47 0.21 14.66 -4.27
CA VAL A 47 -0.24 13.65 -5.26
C VAL A 47 -0.05 12.21 -4.78
N THR A 48 1.11 11.92 -4.17
CA THR A 48 1.44 10.59 -3.64
C THR A 48 0.63 10.30 -2.38
N THR A 49 0.54 11.27 -1.46
CA THR A 49 -0.24 11.18 -0.23
C THR A 49 -1.72 10.92 -0.51
N ASN A 50 -2.30 11.62 -1.50
CA ASN A 50 -3.69 11.40 -1.89
C ASN A 50 -3.93 9.97 -2.40
N ALA A 51 -3.02 9.45 -3.23
CA ALA A 51 -3.11 8.07 -3.71
C ALA A 51 -3.04 7.08 -2.53
N LEU A 52 -2.08 7.23 -1.63
CA LEU A 52 -1.92 6.35 -0.46
C LEU A 52 -3.11 6.39 0.50
N LEU A 53 -3.73 7.57 0.68
CA LEU A 53 -4.96 7.67 1.48
C LEU A 53 -6.15 6.97 0.83
N TYR A 54 -6.29 7.06 -0.50
CA TYR A 54 -7.33 6.30 -1.21
C TYR A 54 -7.08 4.80 -1.15
N TYR A 55 -5.81 4.35 -1.25
CA TYR A 55 -5.41 2.98 -1.00
C TYR A 55 -5.85 2.52 0.39
N ALA A 56 -5.46 3.25 1.44
CA ALA A 56 -5.78 2.88 2.82
C ALA A 56 -7.29 2.80 3.07
N LYS A 57 -8.06 3.77 2.55
CA LYS A 57 -9.54 3.76 2.66
C LYS A 57 -10.17 2.59 1.89
N ALA A 58 -9.63 2.22 0.73
CA ALA A 58 -10.10 1.06 -0.02
C ALA A 58 -9.85 -0.25 0.75
N ILE A 59 -8.67 -0.42 1.35
CA ILE A 59 -8.33 -1.57 2.21
C ILE A 59 -9.25 -1.62 3.44
N ALA A 60 -9.44 -0.49 4.12
CA ALA A 60 -10.31 -0.40 5.29
C ALA A 60 -11.75 -0.85 4.95
N LEU A 61 -12.31 -0.33 3.86
CA LEU A 61 -13.65 -0.68 3.42
C LEU A 61 -13.78 -2.16 3.02
N ALA A 62 -12.76 -2.72 2.36
CA ALA A 62 -12.74 -4.15 2.03
C ALA A 62 -12.75 -5.02 3.30
N ASN A 63 -11.96 -4.65 4.32
CA ASN A 63 -11.91 -5.37 5.59
C ASN A 63 -13.17 -5.19 6.44
N LEU A 64 -13.92 -4.10 6.27
CA LEU A 64 -15.26 -3.89 6.82
C LEU A 64 -16.38 -4.55 6.00
N ASN A 65 -16.07 -5.37 4.99
CA ASN A 65 -17.01 -6.01 4.06
C ASN A 65 -17.86 -5.01 3.22
N ARG A 66 -17.40 -3.77 3.07
CA ARG A 66 -18.04 -2.71 2.27
C ARG A 66 -17.43 -2.70 0.86
N ILE A 67 -17.52 -3.83 0.15
CA ILE A 67 -16.79 -4.08 -1.12
C ILE A 67 -17.14 -3.06 -2.21
N SER A 68 -18.42 -2.68 -2.36
CA SER A 68 -18.84 -1.70 -3.36
C SER A 68 -18.17 -0.34 -3.14
N GLU A 69 -18.06 0.11 -1.89
CA GLU A 69 -17.39 1.35 -1.53
C GLU A 69 -15.86 1.23 -1.69
N ALA A 70 -15.28 0.09 -1.34
CA ALA A 70 -13.87 -0.18 -1.57
C ALA A 70 -13.51 0.00 -3.06
N LYS A 71 -14.34 -0.51 -3.98
CA LYS A 71 -14.16 -0.34 -5.44
C LYS A 71 -14.27 1.12 -5.88
N ILE A 72 -15.09 1.94 -5.23
CA ILE A 72 -15.14 3.39 -5.49
C ILE A 72 -13.81 4.04 -5.11
N PHE A 73 -13.26 3.72 -3.92
CA PHE A 73 -11.98 4.26 -3.48
C PHE A 73 -10.80 3.73 -4.30
N SER A 74 -10.84 2.47 -4.74
CA SER A 74 -9.90 1.92 -5.71
C SER A 74 -9.88 2.74 -7.02
N SER A 75 -11.04 3.11 -7.52
CA SER A 75 -11.13 3.97 -8.71
C SER A 75 -10.57 5.38 -8.48
N LYS A 76 -10.73 5.93 -7.27
CA LYS A 76 -10.11 7.22 -6.89
C LYS A 76 -8.59 7.10 -6.79
N PHE A 77 -8.08 5.99 -6.23
CA PHE A 77 -6.66 5.68 -6.21
C PHE A 77 -6.07 5.69 -7.62
N LEU A 78 -6.67 4.96 -8.56
CA LEU A 78 -6.18 4.88 -9.94
C LEU A 78 -6.10 6.27 -10.60
N LYS A 79 -7.11 7.11 -10.39
CA LYS A 79 -7.08 8.49 -10.90
C LYS A 79 -5.96 9.32 -10.28
N SER A 80 -5.73 9.18 -8.96
CA SER A 80 -4.62 9.87 -8.29
C SER A 80 -3.26 9.34 -8.73
N TYR A 81 -3.14 8.03 -8.93
CA TYR A 81 -1.92 7.39 -9.44
C TYR A 81 -1.49 7.95 -10.81
N GLU A 82 -2.45 8.16 -11.72
CA GLU A 82 -2.18 8.76 -13.04
C GLU A 82 -1.64 10.19 -12.96
N LEU A 83 -1.97 10.94 -11.90
CA LEU A 83 -1.51 12.30 -11.69
C LEU A 83 -0.09 12.37 -11.10
N VAL A 84 0.46 11.27 -10.59
CA VAL A 84 1.80 11.25 -10.01
C VAL A 84 2.85 11.37 -11.13
N PRO A 85 3.69 12.44 -11.13
CA PRO A 85 4.72 12.60 -12.14
C PRO A 85 5.77 11.48 -12.07
N ASP A 86 6.32 11.08 -13.22
CA ASP A 86 7.41 10.10 -13.28
C ASP A 86 8.69 10.54 -12.56
N SER A 87 8.83 11.86 -12.36
CA SER A 87 9.95 12.46 -11.62
C SER A 87 9.75 12.44 -10.09
N ARG A 88 8.54 12.16 -9.60
CA ARG A 88 8.28 12.14 -8.16
C ARG A 88 8.97 10.94 -7.51
N MET A 89 9.76 11.24 -6.50
CA MET A 89 10.49 10.23 -5.74
C MET A 89 9.88 10.02 -4.35
N LEU A 90 10.05 8.83 -3.83
CA LEU A 90 9.96 8.47 -2.42
C LEU A 90 11.33 7.89 -2.06
N PHE A 91 12.19 8.69 -1.44
CA PHE A 91 13.62 8.38 -1.21
C PHE A 91 14.32 7.96 -2.52
N ASN A 92 14.84 6.72 -2.61
CA ASN A 92 15.58 6.20 -3.76
C ASN A 92 14.67 5.59 -4.84
N ASN A 93 13.38 5.41 -4.55
CA ASN A 93 12.43 4.78 -5.47
C ASN A 93 11.49 5.82 -6.10
N LYS A 94 11.01 5.55 -7.31
CA LYS A 94 9.95 6.37 -7.88
C LYS A 94 8.65 6.15 -7.13
N SER A 95 7.93 7.24 -6.84
CA SER A 95 6.60 7.15 -6.21
C SER A 95 5.65 6.22 -6.97
N ARG A 96 5.74 6.21 -8.31
CA ARG A 96 4.92 5.33 -9.14
C ARG A 96 5.23 3.85 -8.92
N ASP A 97 6.48 3.47 -8.70
CA ASP A 97 6.85 2.07 -8.45
C ASP A 97 6.32 1.62 -7.08
N VAL A 98 6.43 2.47 -6.07
CA VAL A 98 5.85 2.20 -4.74
C VAL A 98 4.32 2.12 -4.78
N LEU A 99 3.67 3.03 -5.50
CA LEU A 99 2.22 3.01 -5.67
C LEU A 99 1.72 1.84 -6.52
N ALA A 100 2.57 1.25 -7.38
CA ALA A 100 2.23 0.01 -8.08
C ALA A 100 2.09 -1.16 -7.09
N ILE A 101 2.88 -1.20 -6.02
CA ILE A 101 2.70 -2.17 -4.92
C ILE A 101 1.36 -1.93 -4.23
N ALA A 102 1.07 -0.67 -3.88
CA ALA A 102 -0.21 -0.29 -3.28
C ALA A 102 -1.40 -0.74 -4.14
N GLN A 103 -1.33 -0.55 -5.46
CA GLN A 103 -2.36 -0.97 -6.40
C GLN A 103 -2.60 -2.48 -6.33
N GLU A 104 -1.53 -3.27 -6.42
CA GLU A 104 -1.65 -4.73 -6.44
C GLU A 104 -2.14 -5.27 -5.09
N MET A 105 -1.68 -4.74 -3.97
CA MET A 105 -2.17 -5.10 -2.64
C MET A 105 -3.66 -4.75 -2.49
N MET A 106 -4.05 -3.54 -2.87
CA MET A 106 -5.43 -3.07 -2.78
C MET A 106 -6.40 -3.94 -3.59
N ILE A 107 -6.08 -4.19 -4.87
CA ILE A 107 -6.91 -5.03 -5.73
C ILE A 107 -6.94 -6.45 -5.17
N GLY A 108 -5.79 -6.96 -4.72
CA GLY A 108 -5.66 -8.28 -4.14
C GLY A 108 -6.59 -8.49 -2.95
N GLU A 109 -6.58 -7.57 -2.00
CA GLU A 109 -7.44 -7.67 -0.81
C GLU A 109 -8.93 -7.46 -1.14
N ILE A 110 -9.27 -6.49 -1.99
CA ILE A 110 -10.66 -6.27 -2.42
C ILE A 110 -11.22 -7.53 -3.09
N GLU A 111 -10.50 -8.12 -4.04
CA GLU A 111 -10.96 -9.30 -4.75
C GLU A 111 -11.02 -10.53 -3.84
N PHE A 112 -10.06 -10.69 -2.92
CA PHE A 112 -10.09 -11.75 -1.92
C PHE A 112 -11.35 -11.64 -1.04
N LYS A 113 -11.62 -10.46 -0.50
CA LYS A 113 -12.81 -10.18 0.34
C LYS A 113 -14.12 -10.29 -0.44
N ALA A 114 -14.09 -10.04 -1.75
CA ALA A 114 -15.24 -10.26 -2.64
C ALA A 114 -15.49 -11.75 -2.97
N GLY A 115 -14.65 -12.67 -2.46
CA GLY A 115 -14.77 -14.12 -2.71
C GLY A 115 -13.99 -14.61 -3.94
N ASN A 116 -13.33 -13.74 -4.68
CA ASN A 116 -12.51 -14.05 -5.85
C ASN A 116 -11.08 -14.45 -5.44
N LEU A 117 -10.93 -15.50 -4.60
CA LEU A 117 -9.68 -15.85 -3.92
C LEU A 117 -8.49 -15.97 -4.87
N LYS A 118 -8.64 -16.69 -6.00
CA LYS A 118 -7.56 -16.89 -6.97
C LYS A 118 -7.06 -15.57 -7.59
N ILE A 119 -7.99 -14.67 -7.91
CA ILE A 119 -7.66 -13.36 -8.47
C ILE A 119 -6.95 -12.52 -7.39
N GLY A 120 -7.50 -12.48 -6.19
CA GLY A 120 -6.91 -11.76 -5.06
C GLY A 120 -5.47 -12.21 -4.77
N LEU A 121 -5.24 -13.51 -4.63
CA LEU A 121 -3.91 -14.07 -4.39
C LEU A 121 -2.93 -13.81 -5.56
N SER A 122 -3.41 -13.80 -6.81
CA SER A 122 -2.59 -13.45 -7.97
C SER A 122 -2.03 -12.03 -7.89
N HIS A 123 -2.86 -11.05 -7.50
CA HIS A 123 -2.45 -9.67 -7.29
C HIS A 123 -1.46 -9.54 -6.14
N LEU A 124 -1.69 -10.23 -5.02
CA LEU A 124 -0.76 -10.20 -3.88
C LEU A 124 0.61 -10.80 -4.23
N ARG A 125 0.67 -11.89 -5.01
CA ARG A 125 1.95 -12.43 -5.52
C ARG A 125 2.67 -11.43 -6.43
N LYS A 126 1.93 -10.63 -7.20
CA LYS A 126 2.49 -9.56 -8.00
C LYS A 126 3.02 -8.42 -7.14
N ALA A 127 2.31 -8.04 -6.07
CA ALA A 127 2.77 -7.06 -5.11
C ALA A 127 4.12 -7.47 -4.49
N VAL A 128 4.28 -8.73 -4.08
CA VAL A 128 5.56 -9.26 -3.58
C VAL A 128 6.69 -9.08 -4.59
N LYS A 129 6.46 -9.39 -5.86
CA LYS A 129 7.49 -9.24 -6.90
C LYS A 129 7.88 -7.77 -7.15
N LEU A 130 6.92 -6.85 -7.03
CA LEU A 130 7.19 -5.42 -7.17
C LEU A 130 7.98 -4.89 -5.98
N ASP A 131 7.63 -5.31 -4.77
CA ASP A 131 8.32 -4.95 -3.53
C ASP A 131 9.78 -5.43 -3.55
N ASP A 132 10.02 -6.69 -3.97
CA ASP A 132 11.36 -7.24 -4.16
C ASP A 132 12.21 -6.51 -5.20
N GLY A 133 11.58 -5.79 -6.11
CA GLY A 133 12.24 -5.00 -7.16
C GLY A 133 12.61 -3.58 -6.75
N LEU A 134 12.20 -3.12 -5.58
CA LEU A 134 12.55 -1.78 -5.11
C LEU A 134 14.04 -1.67 -4.76
N ALA A 135 14.60 -0.48 -4.93
CA ALA A 135 15.91 -0.16 -4.39
C ALA A 135 15.87 -0.17 -2.86
N TYR A 136 16.94 -0.69 -2.25
CA TYR A 136 17.06 -0.75 -0.78
C TYR A 136 17.00 0.65 -0.14
N GLU A 137 16.28 0.74 0.99
CA GLU A 137 16.12 1.96 1.79
C GLU A 137 15.91 1.66 3.27
N GLU A 138 16.31 2.61 4.11
CA GLU A 138 16.04 2.64 5.54
C GLU A 138 15.52 4.04 5.95
N PRO A 139 14.28 4.16 6.45
CA PRO A 139 13.24 3.13 6.58
C PRO A 139 12.71 2.66 5.22
N TRP A 140 12.12 1.47 5.16
CA TRP A 140 11.57 0.90 3.94
C TRP A 140 10.54 1.81 3.29
N CYS A 141 10.65 1.98 1.98
CA CYS A 141 9.76 2.81 1.17
C CYS A 141 8.30 2.28 1.18
N TRP A 142 8.14 0.94 1.23
CA TRP A 142 6.85 0.30 1.43
C TRP A 142 6.79 -0.33 2.84
N PRO A 143 6.14 0.31 3.83
CA PRO A 143 6.23 -0.08 5.24
C PRO A 143 5.33 -1.27 5.63
N GLN A 144 4.59 -1.83 4.69
CA GLN A 144 3.73 -2.99 4.91
C GLN A 144 4.33 -4.22 4.22
N PRO A 145 4.85 -5.22 4.97
CA PRO A 145 5.44 -6.39 4.36
C PRO A 145 4.43 -7.11 3.46
N THR A 146 4.65 -7.09 2.16
CA THR A 146 3.75 -7.70 1.17
C THR A 146 3.61 -9.21 1.37
N ARG A 147 4.70 -9.88 1.82
CA ARG A 147 4.69 -11.29 2.16
C ARG A 147 3.81 -11.61 3.36
N HIS A 148 3.71 -10.72 4.35
CA HIS A 148 2.81 -10.94 5.48
C HIS A 148 1.35 -10.92 5.04
N ALA A 149 0.96 -9.98 4.18
CA ALA A 149 -0.39 -9.90 3.64
C ALA A 149 -0.71 -11.14 2.78
N LEU A 150 0.19 -11.51 1.87
CA LEU A 150 0.03 -12.71 1.05
C LEU A 150 -0.08 -13.97 1.90
N GLY A 151 0.84 -14.19 2.85
CA GLY A 151 0.86 -15.35 3.71
C GLY A 151 -0.40 -15.47 4.56
N ALA A 152 -0.88 -14.35 5.13
CA ALA A 152 -2.11 -14.33 5.92
C ALA A 152 -3.35 -14.72 5.09
N LEU A 153 -3.45 -14.21 3.85
CA LEU A 153 -4.59 -14.53 2.98
C LEU A 153 -4.48 -15.94 2.37
N LEU A 154 -3.27 -16.46 2.15
CA LEU A 154 -3.05 -17.87 1.80
C LEU A 154 -3.53 -18.79 2.95
N MET A 155 -3.18 -18.48 4.20
CA MET A 155 -3.68 -19.21 5.38
C MET A 155 -5.21 -19.18 5.43
N ALA A 156 -5.83 -18.03 5.20
CA ALA A 156 -7.29 -17.90 5.19
C ALA A 156 -7.95 -18.66 4.02
N ALA A 157 -7.23 -18.86 2.91
CA ALA A 157 -7.69 -19.65 1.77
C ALA A 157 -7.44 -21.17 1.92
N GLY A 158 -6.71 -21.60 2.96
CA GLY A 158 -6.32 -23.00 3.15
C GLY A 158 -5.10 -23.45 2.34
N GLU A 159 -4.38 -22.52 1.72
CA GLU A 159 -3.16 -22.77 0.93
C GLU A 159 -1.92 -22.78 1.85
N PHE A 160 -1.87 -23.74 2.78
CA PHE A 160 -0.91 -23.75 3.88
C PHE A 160 0.54 -23.95 3.45
N ASP A 161 0.80 -24.80 2.44
CA ASP A 161 2.15 -25.07 1.95
C ASP A 161 2.79 -23.83 1.31
N GLU A 162 1.99 -23.07 0.54
CA GLU A 162 2.46 -21.82 -0.05
C GLU A 162 2.63 -20.74 1.03
N ALA A 163 1.72 -20.66 2.01
CA ALA A 163 1.84 -19.72 3.12
C ALA A 163 3.14 -19.94 3.90
N GLU A 164 3.47 -21.20 4.22
CA GLU A 164 4.74 -21.54 4.87
C GLU A 164 5.94 -21.10 4.02
N THR A 165 5.90 -21.38 2.72
CA THR A 165 6.98 -20.98 1.79
C THR A 165 7.19 -19.47 1.78
N VAL A 166 6.10 -18.69 1.73
CA VAL A 166 6.13 -17.22 1.72
C VAL A 166 6.72 -16.66 3.02
N PHE A 167 6.28 -17.18 4.18
CA PHE A 167 6.81 -16.72 5.47
C PHE A 167 8.27 -17.14 5.69
N ARG A 168 8.69 -18.33 5.25
CA ARG A 168 10.10 -18.74 5.30
C ARG A 168 11.00 -17.88 4.42
N ALA A 169 10.53 -17.49 3.24
CA ALA A 169 11.25 -16.58 2.36
C ALA A 169 11.44 -15.21 3.01
N ASP A 170 10.41 -14.68 3.70
CA ASP A 170 10.49 -13.42 4.43
C ASP A 170 11.53 -13.47 5.56
N LEU A 171 11.52 -14.53 6.37
CA LEU A 171 12.52 -14.76 7.42
C LEU A 171 13.94 -14.87 6.85
N GLY A 172 14.12 -15.52 5.69
CA GLY A 172 15.40 -15.63 5.00
C GLY A 172 15.95 -14.28 4.56
N LEU A 173 15.10 -13.40 4.08
CA LEU A 173 15.48 -12.03 3.72
C LEU A 173 15.84 -11.18 4.95
N SER A 174 15.11 -11.34 6.05
CA SER A 174 15.41 -10.64 7.31
C SER A 174 16.78 -11.00 7.89
N LEU A 175 17.24 -12.23 7.71
CA LEU A 175 18.54 -12.69 8.20
C LEU A 175 19.74 -12.17 7.40
N ILE A 176 19.52 -11.67 6.19
CA ILE A 176 20.59 -11.08 5.35
C ILE A 176 20.95 -9.66 5.84
N HIS A 177 20.07 -9.03 6.60
CA HIS A 177 20.21 -7.65 7.07
C HIS A 177 20.63 -7.54 8.56
N ILE A 178 20.97 -8.65 9.20
CA ILE A 178 21.62 -8.71 10.51
C ILE A 178 23.07 -9.05 10.32
#